data_149ce6422b1fc33426e31e79fccf21b3
#
_entry.id   149ce6422b1fc33426e31e79fccf21b3
#
_cell.length_a   1.000
_cell.length_b   1.000
_cell.length_c   1.000
_cell.angle_alpha   90.00
_cell.angle_beta   90.00
_cell.angle_gamma   90.00
#
_symmetry.space_group_name_H-M   'P 1'
#
loop_
_entity.id
_entity.type
_entity.pdbx_description
1 polymer ?
#
loop_
_entity_poly.entity_id
_entity_poly.type
_entity_poly.pdbx_seq_one_letter_code
_entity_poly.pdbx_strand_id
1 'polypeptide(L)'
;MGVTPAVTLYGEAECAVLDATRECVERLGFQKVTMDHICSAAKVSRAKVYRMFPGGRDVLFEAVRERSLADFFTVVRAHVEGADSLEEVLVRCVTVAHAELMGDQQLATMLATEPGETLGDLTVNGVSRIVRVAAEFMSPLLHPVVEEVRAKEIVEIMCRLVISAFLAPSPLLDFSNESTVRRLVRTYLVTPISTH
;
A
#
# COMPACT_ATOMS: atom_id res chain seq x y z
N MET A 1 -25.77 0.67 -0.75
CA MET A 1 -25.57 0.22 -2.13
C MET A 1 -24.17 -0.35 -2.21
N GLY A 2 -24.01 -1.53 -2.78
CA GLY A 2 -22.96 -2.47 -2.49
C GLY A 2 -21.54 -1.93 -2.67
N VAL A 3 -20.74 -2.14 -1.64
CA VAL A 3 -19.29 -2.16 -1.73
C VAL A 3 -18.96 -3.26 -2.74
N THR A 4 -18.44 -2.89 -3.90
CA THR A 4 -17.85 -3.87 -4.83
C THR A 4 -16.74 -4.56 -4.03
N PRO A 5 -16.78 -5.90 -3.85
CA PRO A 5 -15.76 -6.56 -3.05
C PRO A 5 -14.40 -6.28 -3.71
N ALA A 6 -13.43 -5.86 -2.91
CA ALA A 6 -12.03 -5.87 -3.30
C ALA A 6 -11.78 -7.20 -4.01
N VAL A 7 -11.16 -7.15 -5.18
CA VAL A 7 -10.86 -8.34 -5.99
C VAL A 7 -10.27 -9.38 -5.05
N THR A 8 -11.03 -10.42 -4.75
CA THR A 8 -10.61 -11.49 -3.85
C THR A 8 -9.60 -12.31 -4.65
N LEU A 9 -8.35 -11.88 -4.65
CA LEU A 9 -7.24 -12.55 -5.33
C LEU A 9 -7.00 -13.97 -4.79
N TYR A 10 -7.55 -14.28 -3.60
CA TYR A 10 -7.31 -15.51 -2.86
C TYR A 10 -8.62 -16.11 -2.37
N GLY A 11 -8.73 -17.43 -2.39
CA GLY A 11 -9.82 -18.16 -1.78
C GLY A 11 -9.77 -18.12 -0.24
N GLU A 12 -10.86 -18.53 0.42
CA GLU A 12 -10.99 -18.50 1.90
C GLU A 12 -9.84 -19.24 2.61
N ALA A 13 -9.45 -20.41 2.10
CA ALA A 13 -8.36 -21.19 2.67
C ALA A 13 -6.98 -20.53 2.48
N GLU A 14 -6.76 -19.83 1.37
CA GLU A 14 -5.56 -19.05 1.11
C GLU A 14 -5.53 -17.81 2.01
N CYS A 15 -6.64 -17.11 2.16
CA CYS A 15 -6.78 -15.99 3.08
C CYS A 15 -6.41 -16.39 4.52
N ALA A 16 -6.89 -17.54 5.00
CA ALA A 16 -6.57 -18.03 6.34
C ALA A 16 -5.06 -18.30 6.52
N VAL A 17 -4.38 -18.80 5.48
CA VAL A 17 -2.92 -18.99 5.51
C VAL A 17 -2.18 -17.65 5.49
N LEU A 18 -2.65 -16.67 4.70
CA LEU A 18 -2.07 -15.33 4.68
C LEU A 18 -2.24 -14.60 6.01
N ASP A 19 -3.41 -14.70 6.66
CA ASP A 19 -3.66 -14.14 7.98
C ASP A 19 -2.72 -14.74 9.03
N ALA A 20 -2.62 -16.07 9.07
CA ALA A 20 -1.70 -16.75 9.97
C ALA A 20 -0.22 -16.40 9.70
N THR A 21 0.14 -16.15 8.44
CA THR A 21 1.48 -15.71 8.07
C THR A 21 1.75 -14.31 8.59
N ARG A 22 0.81 -13.38 8.41
CA ARG A 22 0.89 -12.01 8.94
C ARG A 22 1.06 -12.02 10.45
N GLU A 23 0.22 -12.74 11.19
CA GLU A 23 0.33 -12.88 12.66
C GLU A 23 1.71 -13.44 13.09
N CYS A 24 2.25 -14.41 12.36
CA CYS A 24 3.59 -14.94 12.63
C CYS A 24 4.68 -13.89 12.40
N VAL A 25 4.58 -13.10 11.33
CA VAL A 25 5.51 -12.01 11.03
C VAL A 25 5.43 -10.90 12.09
N GLU A 26 4.24 -10.48 12.48
CA GLU A 26 4.03 -9.50 13.54
C GLU A 26 4.67 -9.91 14.87
N ARG A 27 4.58 -11.19 15.22
CA ARG A 27 5.08 -11.71 16.49
C ARG A 27 6.59 -12.01 16.47
N LEU A 28 7.13 -12.51 15.36
CA LEU A 28 8.48 -13.06 15.30
C LEU A 28 9.47 -12.27 14.42
N GLY A 29 8.96 -11.37 13.56
CA GLY A 29 9.71 -10.73 12.48
C GLY A 29 9.89 -11.64 11.26
N PHE A 30 10.08 -11.04 10.08
CA PHE A 30 10.23 -11.78 8.81
C PHE A 30 11.34 -12.81 8.84
N GLN A 31 12.48 -12.50 9.45
CA GLN A 31 13.66 -13.36 9.46
C GLN A 31 13.44 -14.67 10.23
N LYS A 32 12.63 -14.64 11.30
CA LYS A 32 12.45 -15.79 12.21
C LYS A 32 11.24 -16.66 11.85
N VAL A 33 10.34 -16.20 10.98
CA VAL A 33 9.16 -16.97 10.59
C VAL A 33 9.57 -18.14 9.70
N THR A 34 9.14 -19.35 10.08
CA THR A 34 9.35 -20.59 9.32
C THR A 34 8.04 -21.13 8.79
N MET A 35 8.11 -22.03 7.80
CA MET A 35 6.92 -22.72 7.27
C MET A 35 6.20 -23.52 8.36
N ASP A 36 6.90 -24.04 9.35
CA ASP A 36 6.28 -24.78 10.45
C ASP A 36 5.49 -23.86 11.39
N HIS A 37 5.98 -22.64 11.63
CA HIS A 37 5.23 -21.62 12.35
C HIS A 37 3.91 -21.30 11.64
N ILE A 38 3.95 -21.09 10.32
CA ILE A 38 2.78 -20.76 9.50
C ILE A 38 1.80 -21.94 9.46
N CYS A 39 2.27 -23.15 9.19
CA CYS A 39 1.43 -24.35 9.14
C CYS A 39 0.71 -24.59 10.46
N SER A 40 1.42 -24.41 11.59
CA SER A 40 0.87 -24.55 12.92
C SER A 40 -0.19 -23.49 13.22
N ALA A 41 0.09 -22.22 12.91
CA ALA A 41 -0.84 -21.12 13.13
C ALA A 41 -2.10 -21.26 12.26
N ALA A 42 -1.95 -21.56 10.98
CA ALA A 42 -3.05 -21.75 10.04
C ALA A 42 -3.79 -23.10 10.21
N LYS A 43 -3.28 -24.01 11.05
CA LYS A 43 -3.82 -25.38 11.25
C LYS A 43 -3.95 -26.17 9.95
N VAL A 44 -2.98 -26.04 9.05
CA VAL A 44 -2.95 -26.73 7.76
C VAL A 44 -1.64 -27.51 7.60
N SER A 45 -1.70 -28.58 6.78
CA SER A 45 -0.49 -29.36 6.48
C SER A 45 0.45 -28.57 5.56
N ARG A 46 1.75 -28.83 5.66
CA ARG A 46 2.79 -28.26 4.80
C ARG A 46 2.51 -28.52 3.31
N ALA A 47 2.07 -29.74 2.96
CA ALA A 47 1.69 -30.10 1.61
C ALA A 47 0.53 -29.24 1.07
N LYS A 48 -0.43 -28.91 1.92
CA LYS A 48 -1.57 -28.05 1.53
C LYS A 48 -1.09 -26.61 1.29
N VAL A 49 -0.19 -26.08 2.12
CA VAL A 49 0.38 -24.73 1.92
C VAL A 49 1.17 -24.66 0.61
N TYR A 50 2.06 -25.62 0.33
CA TYR A 50 2.83 -25.65 -0.92
C TYR A 50 1.97 -25.83 -2.19
N ARG A 51 0.79 -26.45 -2.07
CA ARG A 51 -0.16 -26.55 -3.18
C ARG A 51 -0.86 -25.21 -3.45
N MET A 52 -1.20 -24.44 -2.41
CA MET A 52 -1.80 -23.11 -2.52
C MET A 52 -0.78 -22.05 -2.95
N PHE A 53 0.44 -22.14 -2.42
CA PHE A 53 1.54 -21.20 -2.67
C PHE A 53 2.78 -21.95 -3.18
N PRO A 54 2.80 -22.31 -4.49
CA PRO A 54 3.96 -22.96 -5.12
C PRO A 54 5.16 -22.00 -5.10
N GLY A 55 6.26 -22.42 -4.45
CA GLY A 55 7.42 -21.57 -4.18
C GLY A 55 7.65 -21.31 -2.68
N GLY A 56 6.67 -21.70 -1.84
CA GLY A 56 6.84 -21.76 -0.39
C GLY A 56 6.89 -20.40 0.28
N ARG A 57 7.85 -20.20 1.19
CA ARG A 57 7.94 -19.06 2.08
C ARG A 57 8.01 -17.72 1.36
N ASP A 58 8.81 -17.61 0.31
CA ASP A 58 9.03 -16.34 -0.38
C ASP A 58 7.78 -15.88 -1.14
N VAL A 59 7.09 -16.81 -1.82
CA VAL A 59 5.81 -16.54 -2.48
C VAL A 59 4.74 -16.15 -1.46
N LEU A 60 4.73 -16.82 -0.30
CA LEU A 60 3.78 -16.52 0.76
C LEU A 60 4.00 -15.11 1.34
N PHE A 61 5.25 -14.73 1.59
CA PHE A 61 5.60 -13.41 2.09
C PHE A 61 5.27 -12.31 1.06
N GLU A 62 5.51 -12.57 -0.22
CA GLU A 62 5.12 -11.64 -1.28
C GLU A 62 3.59 -11.45 -1.32
N ALA A 63 2.84 -12.55 -1.22
CA ALA A 63 1.37 -12.50 -1.17
C ALA A 63 0.85 -11.73 0.06
N VAL A 64 1.49 -11.87 1.23
CA VAL A 64 1.16 -11.08 2.43
C VAL A 64 1.42 -9.60 2.19
N ARG A 65 2.57 -9.24 1.59
CA ARG A 65 2.92 -7.84 1.27
C ARG A 65 1.93 -7.23 0.28
N GLU A 66 1.56 -7.96 -0.78
CA GLU A 66 0.58 -7.50 -1.76
C GLU A 66 -0.79 -7.27 -1.13
N ARG A 67 -1.24 -8.20 -0.27
CA ARG A 67 -2.52 -8.07 0.42
C ARG A 67 -2.52 -6.89 1.39
N SER A 68 -1.46 -6.69 2.16
CA SER A 68 -1.34 -5.53 3.05
C SER A 68 -1.41 -4.20 2.28
N LEU A 69 -0.79 -4.14 1.10
CA LEU A 69 -0.91 -2.97 0.22
C LEU A 69 -2.34 -2.79 -0.31
N ALA A 70 -3.02 -3.87 -0.71
CA ALA A 70 -4.40 -3.81 -1.16
C ALA A 70 -5.34 -3.32 -0.04
N ASP A 71 -5.15 -3.80 1.19
CA ASP A 71 -5.89 -3.35 2.37
C ASP A 71 -5.66 -1.84 2.61
N PHE A 72 -4.40 -1.39 2.57
CA PHE A 72 -4.02 0.02 2.70
C PHE A 72 -4.70 0.90 1.62
N PHE A 73 -4.61 0.52 0.35
CA PHE A 73 -5.23 1.31 -0.72
C PHE A 73 -6.76 1.23 -0.73
N THR A 74 -7.35 0.19 -0.14
CA THR A 74 -8.80 0.13 0.10
C THR A 74 -9.22 1.21 1.10
N VAL A 75 -8.45 1.41 2.18
CA VAL A 75 -8.69 2.49 3.15
C VAL A 75 -8.54 3.86 2.48
N VAL A 76 -7.45 4.09 1.76
CA VAL A 76 -7.23 5.36 1.04
C VAL A 76 -8.38 5.65 0.08
N ARG A 77 -8.80 4.66 -0.73
CA ARG A 77 -9.89 4.79 -1.68
C ARG A 77 -11.21 5.17 -1.01
N ALA A 78 -11.55 4.55 0.11
CA ALA A 78 -12.78 4.84 0.85
C ALA A 78 -12.87 6.31 1.30
N HIS A 79 -11.73 6.92 1.64
CA HIS A 79 -11.67 8.34 2.03
C HIS A 79 -11.73 9.32 0.86
N VAL A 80 -11.49 8.84 -0.35
CA VAL A 80 -11.52 9.65 -1.57
C VAL A 80 -12.91 9.66 -2.21
N GLU A 81 -13.75 8.69 -1.90
CA GLU A 81 -15.13 8.63 -2.41
C GLU A 81 -15.88 9.92 -2.09
N GLY A 82 -16.62 10.44 -3.10
CA GLY A 82 -17.35 11.69 -2.99
C GLY A 82 -16.50 12.96 -3.12
N ALA A 83 -15.25 12.88 -3.54
CA ALA A 83 -14.46 14.05 -3.90
C ALA A 83 -14.99 14.69 -5.20
N ASP A 84 -15.20 16.03 -5.19
CA ASP A 84 -15.86 16.76 -6.27
C ASP A 84 -14.89 17.22 -7.39
N SER A 85 -13.58 17.07 -7.20
CA SER A 85 -12.56 17.52 -8.16
C SER A 85 -11.30 16.67 -8.11
N LEU A 86 -10.54 16.71 -9.21
CA LEU A 86 -9.22 16.06 -9.27
C LEU A 86 -8.30 16.53 -8.13
N GLU A 87 -8.28 17.84 -7.86
CA GLU A 87 -7.49 18.40 -6.75
C GLU A 87 -7.87 17.75 -5.41
N GLU A 88 -9.16 17.65 -5.13
CA GLU A 88 -9.65 17.07 -3.88
C GLU A 88 -9.33 15.57 -3.77
N VAL A 89 -9.48 14.81 -4.87
CA VAL A 89 -9.05 13.40 -4.95
C VAL A 89 -7.58 13.26 -4.56
N LEU A 90 -6.69 14.04 -5.20
CA LEU A 90 -5.26 13.95 -4.97
C LEU A 90 -4.85 14.42 -3.57
N VAL A 91 -5.47 15.48 -3.05
CA VAL A 91 -5.22 15.96 -1.68
C VAL A 91 -5.59 14.91 -0.66
N ARG A 92 -6.79 14.32 -0.75
CA ARG A 92 -7.23 13.26 0.16
C ARG A 92 -6.34 12.02 0.05
N CYS A 93 -5.97 11.59 -1.15
CA CYS A 93 -5.04 10.48 -1.35
C CYS A 93 -3.74 10.68 -0.57
N VAL A 94 -3.10 11.83 -0.72
CA VAL A 94 -1.80 12.11 -0.09
C VAL A 94 -1.93 12.22 1.42
N THR A 95 -2.91 12.98 1.92
CA THR A 95 -3.10 13.20 3.36
C THR A 95 -3.45 11.93 4.09
N VAL A 96 -4.39 11.13 3.54
CA VAL A 96 -4.79 9.86 4.16
C VAL A 96 -3.65 8.83 4.09
N ALA A 97 -3.01 8.67 2.93
CA ALA A 97 -1.90 7.73 2.79
C ALA A 97 -0.74 8.06 3.76
N HIS A 98 -0.41 9.34 3.92
CA HIS A 98 0.59 9.77 4.89
C HIS A 98 0.16 9.52 6.33
N ALA A 99 -1.09 9.82 6.69
CA ALA A 99 -1.63 9.59 8.03
C ALA A 99 -1.65 8.10 8.40
N GLU A 100 -2.07 7.23 7.47
CA GLU A 100 -2.06 5.77 7.65
C GLU A 100 -0.62 5.25 7.91
N LEU A 101 0.36 5.68 7.11
CA LEU A 101 1.77 5.30 7.33
C LEU A 101 2.29 5.79 8.68
N MET A 102 1.99 7.03 9.07
CA MET A 102 2.42 7.60 10.36
C MET A 102 1.74 6.93 11.56
N GLY A 103 0.52 6.42 11.38
CA GLY A 103 -0.26 5.71 12.41
C GLY A 103 0.08 4.23 12.53
N ASP A 104 0.81 3.65 11.57
CA ASP A 104 1.10 2.22 11.53
C ASP A 104 2.19 1.82 12.56
N GLN A 105 1.74 1.35 13.72
CA GLN A 105 2.61 0.88 14.80
C GLN A 105 3.45 -0.33 14.41
N GLN A 106 2.92 -1.19 13.54
CA GLN A 106 3.65 -2.35 13.05
C GLN A 106 4.81 -1.92 12.15
N LEU A 107 4.56 -1.03 11.20
CA LEU A 107 5.59 -0.46 10.34
C LEU A 107 6.67 0.27 11.15
N ALA A 108 6.26 1.04 12.16
CA ALA A 108 7.20 1.70 13.08
C ALA A 108 8.07 0.69 13.84
N THR A 109 7.47 -0.41 14.31
CA THR A 109 8.21 -1.49 14.99
C THR A 109 9.19 -2.19 14.04
N MET A 110 8.77 -2.48 12.81
CA MET A 110 9.62 -3.11 11.80
C MET A 110 10.80 -2.19 11.41
N LEU A 111 10.56 -0.90 11.25
CA LEU A 111 11.64 0.08 11.00
C LEU A 111 12.65 0.14 12.15
N ALA A 112 12.21 -0.06 13.39
CA ALA A 112 13.09 -0.07 14.55
C ALA A 112 13.87 -1.37 14.72
N THR A 113 13.29 -2.53 14.37
CA THR A 113 13.87 -3.86 14.61
C THR A 113 14.56 -4.47 13.38
N GLU A 114 14.04 -4.21 12.19
CA GLU A 114 14.51 -4.75 10.91
C GLU A 114 14.62 -3.63 9.84
N PRO A 115 15.40 -2.55 10.11
CA PRO A 115 15.39 -1.35 9.25
C PRO A 115 15.82 -1.63 7.80
N GLY A 116 16.79 -2.51 7.58
CA GLY A 116 17.30 -2.81 6.24
C GLY A 116 16.26 -3.46 5.33
N GLU A 117 15.50 -4.43 5.83
CA GLU A 117 14.44 -5.11 5.09
C GLU A 117 13.25 -4.17 4.87
N THR A 118 12.81 -3.49 5.93
CA THR A 118 11.67 -2.58 5.88
C THR A 118 11.92 -1.40 4.94
N LEU A 119 13.11 -0.78 4.99
CA LEU A 119 13.48 0.27 4.03
C LEU A 119 13.56 -0.28 2.60
N GLY A 120 14.09 -1.48 2.41
CA GLY A 120 14.10 -2.16 1.11
C GLY A 120 12.69 -2.33 0.54
N ASP A 121 11.75 -2.74 1.36
CA ASP A 121 10.34 -2.91 0.98
C ASP A 121 9.63 -1.59 0.65
N LEU A 122 10.03 -0.48 1.26
CA LEU A 122 9.49 0.85 0.97
C LEU A 122 10.21 1.57 -0.19
N THR A 123 11.40 1.09 -0.59
CA THR A 123 12.25 1.79 -1.56
C THR A 123 12.65 0.90 -2.74
N VAL A 124 13.91 0.47 -2.80
CA VAL A 124 14.52 -0.17 -3.97
C VAL A 124 13.78 -1.43 -4.42
N ASN A 125 13.38 -2.29 -3.48
CA ASN A 125 12.78 -3.57 -3.78
C ASN A 125 11.25 -3.52 -3.89
N GLY A 126 10.61 -2.62 -3.15
CA GLY A 126 9.15 -2.60 -2.98
C GLY A 126 8.41 -1.50 -3.73
N VAL A 127 9.09 -0.40 -4.11
CA VAL A 127 8.43 0.75 -4.75
C VAL A 127 7.64 0.35 -6.01
N SER A 128 8.20 -0.52 -6.86
CA SER A 128 7.50 -0.97 -8.07
C SER A 128 6.22 -1.75 -7.76
N ARG A 129 6.23 -2.56 -6.69
CA ARG A 129 5.04 -3.26 -6.19
C ARG A 129 4.02 -2.26 -5.64
N ILE A 130 4.45 -1.31 -4.81
CA ILE A 130 3.59 -0.27 -4.24
C ILE A 130 2.90 0.51 -5.35
N VAL A 131 3.64 1.00 -6.35
CA VAL A 131 3.11 1.76 -7.49
C VAL A 131 2.14 0.92 -8.31
N ARG A 132 2.44 -0.35 -8.58
CA ARG A 132 1.56 -1.26 -9.33
C ARG A 132 0.22 -1.42 -8.61
N VAL A 133 0.23 -1.76 -7.33
CA VAL A 133 -1.00 -1.93 -6.55
C VAL A 133 -1.74 -0.60 -6.42
N ALA A 134 -1.04 0.50 -6.12
CA ALA A 134 -1.64 1.83 -6.09
C ALA A 134 -2.35 2.18 -7.39
N ALA A 135 -1.73 1.88 -8.55
CA ALA A 135 -2.33 2.17 -9.85
C ALA A 135 -3.62 1.37 -10.09
N GLU A 136 -3.69 0.12 -9.66
CA GLU A 136 -4.90 -0.69 -9.77
C GLU A 136 -6.09 -0.09 -8.98
N PHE A 137 -5.82 0.48 -7.80
CA PHE A 137 -6.85 1.05 -6.94
C PHE A 137 -7.21 2.50 -7.28
N MET A 138 -6.20 3.31 -7.64
CA MET A 138 -6.34 4.76 -7.71
C MET A 138 -6.55 5.28 -9.13
N SER A 139 -5.94 4.66 -10.16
CA SER A 139 -6.10 5.13 -11.54
C SER A 139 -7.56 5.19 -11.99
N PRO A 140 -8.45 4.23 -11.65
CA PRO A 140 -9.85 4.31 -12.02
C PRO A 140 -10.59 5.55 -11.47
N LEU A 141 -10.12 6.12 -10.37
CA LEU A 141 -10.69 7.34 -9.77
C LEU A 141 -10.28 8.61 -10.55
N LEU A 142 -9.17 8.54 -11.27
CA LEU A 142 -8.61 9.65 -12.05
C LEU A 142 -9.07 9.64 -13.52
N HIS A 143 -9.41 8.48 -14.09
CA HIS A 143 -9.78 8.29 -15.49
C HIS A 143 -10.91 9.19 -15.99
N PRO A 144 -11.94 9.55 -15.20
CA PRO A 144 -13.00 10.43 -15.69
C PRO A 144 -12.48 11.83 -16.08
N VAL A 145 -11.29 12.23 -15.59
CA VAL A 145 -10.73 13.58 -15.75
C VAL A 145 -9.36 13.58 -16.42
N VAL A 146 -8.62 12.46 -16.32
CA VAL A 146 -7.23 12.36 -16.77
C VAL A 146 -7.05 11.12 -17.66
N GLU A 147 -6.26 11.25 -18.73
CA GLU A 147 -5.86 10.13 -19.58
C GLU A 147 -5.15 9.03 -18.77
N GLU A 148 -5.32 7.76 -19.16
CA GLU A 148 -4.84 6.58 -18.44
C GLU A 148 -3.34 6.62 -18.12
N VAL A 149 -2.52 6.97 -19.12
CA VAL A 149 -1.07 7.05 -18.95
C VAL A 149 -0.72 8.10 -17.91
N ARG A 150 -1.35 9.27 -18.02
CA ARG A 150 -1.13 10.38 -17.08
C ARG A 150 -1.62 10.05 -15.67
N ALA A 151 -2.73 9.32 -15.54
CA ALA A 151 -3.23 8.86 -14.24
C ALA A 151 -2.20 7.96 -13.54
N LYS A 152 -1.58 7.04 -14.27
CA LYS A 152 -0.51 6.17 -13.74
C LYS A 152 0.73 6.96 -13.32
N GLU A 153 1.15 7.95 -14.11
CA GLU A 153 2.27 8.84 -13.76
C GLU A 153 1.99 9.63 -12.47
N ILE A 154 0.78 10.18 -12.33
CA ILE A 154 0.38 10.91 -11.13
C ILE A 154 0.42 9.98 -9.91
N VAL A 155 -0.13 8.77 -10.02
CA VAL A 155 -0.10 7.78 -8.93
C VAL A 155 1.33 7.44 -8.55
N GLU A 156 2.22 7.20 -9.51
CA GLU A 156 3.64 6.93 -9.23
C GLU A 156 4.32 8.09 -8.51
N ILE A 157 4.13 9.32 -9.00
CA ILE A 157 4.70 10.53 -8.36
C ILE A 157 4.19 10.65 -6.92
N MET A 158 2.89 10.48 -6.70
CA MET A 158 2.30 10.55 -5.36
C MET A 158 2.85 9.49 -4.41
N CYS A 159 2.95 8.23 -4.85
CA CYS A 159 3.55 7.16 -4.04
C CYS A 159 4.98 7.53 -3.61
N ARG A 160 5.81 7.99 -4.55
CA ARG A 160 7.20 8.37 -4.24
C ARG A 160 7.27 9.55 -3.28
N LEU A 161 6.42 10.57 -3.45
CA LEU A 161 6.36 11.73 -2.56
C LEU A 161 5.93 11.33 -1.15
N VAL A 162 4.88 10.52 -1.00
CA VAL A 162 4.38 10.06 0.31
C VAL A 162 5.43 9.22 1.02
N ILE A 163 6.05 8.26 0.32
CA ILE A 163 7.12 7.44 0.90
C ILE A 163 8.31 8.32 1.32
N SER A 164 8.72 9.26 0.48
CA SER A 164 9.82 10.19 0.81
C SER A 164 9.50 11.05 2.02
N ALA A 165 8.28 11.60 2.11
CA ALA A 165 7.85 12.41 3.24
C ALA A 165 7.77 11.61 4.54
N PHE A 166 7.34 10.34 4.46
CA PHE A 166 7.29 9.41 5.59
C PHE A 166 8.70 9.07 6.11
N LEU A 167 9.62 8.71 5.20
CA LEU A 167 10.98 8.28 5.56
C LEU A 167 11.90 9.44 5.97
N ALA A 168 11.69 10.63 5.40
CA ALA A 168 12.50 11.81 5.63
C ALA A 168 11.60 13.06 5.73
N PRO A 169 10.91 13.28 6.86
CA PRO A 169 10.02 14.43 7.04
C PRO A 169 10.72 15.76 6.80
N SER A 170 10.03 16.67 6.13
CA SER A 170 10.55 18.00 5.81
C SER A 170 9.60 19.09 6.37
N PRO A 171 10.13 20.11 7.04
CA PRO A 171 9.29 21.22 7.53
C PRO A 171 8.69 22.07 6.40
N LEU A 172 9.24 22.01 5.18
CA LEU A 172 8.72 22.71 4.01
C LEU A 172 7.61 21.94 3.30
N LEU A 173 7.63 20.60 3.43
CA LEU A 173 6.68 19.68 2.80
C LEU A 173 6.02 18.82 3.89
N ASP A 174 5.36 19.48 4.82
CA ASP A 174 4.62 18.82 5.89
C ASP A 174 3.31 18.24 5.35
N PHE A 175 3.26 16.93 5.18
CA PHE A 175 2.10 16.21 4.65
C PHE A 175 1.03 15.93 5.71
N SER A 176 1.28 16.23 6.98
CA SER A 176 0.24 16.30 8.01
C SER A 176 -0.63 17.56 7.87
N ASN A 177 -0.15 18.56 7.14
CA ASN A 177 -0.83 19.82 6.90
C ASN A 177 -1.51 19.83 5.52
N GLU A 178 -2.83 19.69 5.48
CA GLU A 178 -3.62 19.67 4.25
C GLU A 178 -3.37 20.89 3.34
N SER A 179 -3.16 22.09 3.90
CA SER A 179 -2.91 23.27 3.09
C SER A 179 -1.58 23.20 2.32
N THR A 180 -0.57 22.58 2.91
CA THR A 180 0.71 22.30 2.25
C THR A 180 0.52 21.29 1.11
N VAL A 181 -0.20 20.20 1.36
CA VAL A 181 -0.51 19.18 0.35
C VAL A 181 -1.32 19.80 -0.80
N ARG A 182 -2.36 20.58 -0.49
CA ARG A 182 -3.22 21.25 -1.48
C ARG A 182 -2.42 22.19 -2.37
N ARG A 183 -1.54 23.00 -1.81
CA ARG A 183 -0.64 23.88 -2.57
C ARG A 183 0.28 23.07 -3.50
N LEU A 184 0.86 21.99 -3.01
CA LEU A 184 1.74 21.11 -3.81
C LEU A 184 0.96 20.47 -4.97
N VAL A 185 -0.17 19.85 -4.67
CA VAL A 185 -1.04 19.19 -5.65
C VAL A 185 -1.47 20.20 -6.74
N ARG A 186 -1.97 21.35 -6.36
CA ARG A 186 -2.41 22.40 -7.29
C ARG A 186 -1.27 22.85 -8.20
N THR A 187 -0.11 23.16 -7.61
CA THR A 187 1.02 23.75 -8.35
C THR A 187 1.69 22.75 -9.30
N TYR A 188 1.85 21.50 -8.88
CA TYR A 188 2.72 20.57 -9.59
C TYR A 188 1.98 19.42 -10.28
N LEU A 189 0.73 19.12 -9.90
CA LEU A 189 -0.02 18.01 -10.48
C LEU A 189 -1.24 18.45 -11.30
N VAL A 190 -2.02 19.45 -10.81
CA VAL A 190 -3.27 19.86 -11.44
C VAL A 190 -3.02 20.95 -12.51
N THR A 191 -2.28 22.01 -12.19
CA THR A 191 -2.05 23.14 -13.12
C THR A 191 -1.42 22.70 -14.46
N PRO A 192 -0.43 21.80 -14.52
CA PRO A 192 0.11 21.29 -15.78
C PRO A 192 -0.90 20.55 -16.66
N ILE A 193 -1.97 20.00 -16.07
CA ILE A 193 -3.02 19.27 -16.81
C ILE A 193 -4.00 20.24 -17.47
N SER A 194 -4.23 21.39 -16.85
CA SER A 194 -5.21 22.39 -17.32
C SER A 194 -4.67 23.27 -18.47
N THR A 195 -3.40 23.12 -18.85
CA THR A 195 -2.72 23.98 -19.84
C THR A 195 -2.62 23.32 -21.24
N HIS A 196 -3.20 22.17 -21.45
CA HIS A 196 -3.31 21.41 -22.70
C HIS A 196 -4.77 21.14 -23.05
#